data_c4c225b06bf8f767554480573a45b5ea
#
_entry.id   c4c225b06bf8f767554480573a45b5ea
#
_cell.length_a   1.000
_cell.length_b   1.000
_cell.length_c   1.000
_cell.angle_alpha   90.00
_cell.angle_beta   90.00
_cell.angle_gamma   90.00
#
_symmetry.space_group_name_H-M   'P 1'
#
loop_
_entity.id
_entity.type
_entity.pdbx_description
1 polymer ?
#
loop_
_entity_poly.entity_id
_entity_poly.type
_entity_poly.pdbx_seq_one_letter_code
_entity_poly.pdbx_strand_id
1 'polypeptide(L)'
;LRIGDVRKPIVPACIKAMQKAVEEMGTAQGFRGYGPEQGYEFLREAISKNDYKARNIEIATDEIFVSDGSKCDCGNIVDIFGKDNKVAITDPVYPVYLDTNVMSGRSGKYNKETETYEKIVYLPVTAENDFKPELPKERVDLIYLCFPNNPTGTVLDKTELEKWVKYAKENKSIILYDAAYEAFISEENVPHSIYEIPGAKEVAIEFKSYSKTAGFTGVRCGYVVIPKELKGKTKS
;
A
#
# COMPACT_ATOMS: atom_id res chain seq x y z
N LEU A 1 21.83 -1.48 -6.65
CA LEU A 1 20.85 -2.42 -6.09
C LEU A 1 19.65 -2.51 -7.02
N ARG A 2 19.51 -3.64 -7.72
CA ARG A 2 18.27 -3.93 -8.47
C ARG A 2 17.23 -4.41 -7.48
N ILE A 3 16.31 -3.56 -7.20
CA ILE A 3 15.24 -3.73 -6.24
C ILE A 3 14.29 -4.86 -6.67
N GLY A 4 14.17 -5.88 -5.82
CA GLY A 4 13.01 -6.76 -5.73
C GLY A 4 12.48 -7.37 -7.03
N ASP A 5 13.33 -7.66 -8.01
CA ASP A 5 12.90 -8.34 -9.23
C ASP A 5 12.64 -9.82 -8.94
N VAL A 6 11.43 -10.28 -9.26
CA VAL A 6 11.06 -11.69 -9.16
C VAL A 6 11.65 -12.42 -10.35
N ARG A 7 12.59 -13.35 -10.10
CA ARG A 7 13.32 -14.08 -11.16
C ARG A 7 12.80 -15.49 -11.41
N LYS A 8 11.91 -15.99 -10.57
CA LYS A 8 11.33 -17.32 -10.74
C LYS A 8 10.13 -17.27 -11.67
N PRO A 9 9.90 -18.30 -12.50
CA PRO A 9 8.71 -18.42 -13.31
C PRO A 9 7.43 -18.35 -12.46
N ILE A 10 6.35 -17.87 -13.09
CA ILE A 10 5.01 -17.91 -12.50
C ILE A 10 4.62 -19.37 -12.23
N VAL A 11 4.01 -19.61 -11.08
CA VAL A 11 3.62 -20.96 -10.68
C VAL A 11 2.61 -21.57 -11.67
N PRO A 12 2.67 -22.90 -11.92
CA PRO A 12 1.83 -23.55 -12.92
C PRO A 12 0.32 -23.34 -12.72
N ALA A 13 -0.14 -23.22 -11.49
CA ALA A 13 -1.55 -22.97 -11.18
C ALA A 13 -2.02 -21.61 -11.74
N CYS A 14 -1.21 -20.55 -11.60
CA CYS A 14 -1.53 -19.24 -12.15
C CYS A 14 -1.49 -19.24 -13.68
N ILE A 15 -0.51 -19.91 -14.30
CA ILE A 15 -0.45 -20.07 -15.76
C ILE A 15 -1.71 -20.74 -16.29
N LYS A 16 -2.13 -21.85 -15.66
CA LYS A 16 -3.34 -22.58 -16.05
C LYS A 16 -4.61 -21.72 -15.90
N ALA A 17 -4.70 -20.95 -14.83
CA ALA A 17 -5.83 -20.03 -14.62
C ALA A 17 -5.88 -18.92 -15.70
N MET A 18 -4.73 -18.35 -16.06
CA MET A 18 -4.64 -17.34 -17.12
C MET A 18 -5.01 -17.93 -18.50
N GLN A 19 -4.53 -19.13 -18.83
CA GLN A 19 -4.91 -19.82 -20.07
C GLN A 19 -6.43 -20.01 -20.15
N LYS A 20 -7.04 -20.50 -19.07
CA LYS A 20 -8.50 -20.68 -19.00
C LYS A 20 -9.24 -19.34 -19.19
N ALA A 21 -8.77 -18.27 -18.54
CA ALA A 21 -9.38 -16.96 -18.69
C ALA A 21 -9.31 -16.42 -20.13
N VAL A 22 -8.20 -16.68 -20.84
CA VAL A 22 -8.07 -16.32 -22.26
C VAL A 22 -9.02 -17.14 -23.14
N GLU A 23 -9.14 -18.45 -22.90
CA GLU A 23 -10.07 -19.33 -23.61
C GLU A 23 -11.53 -18.89 -23.41
N GLU A 24 -11.92 -18.52 -22.20
CA GLU A 24 -13.25 -17.99 -21.88
C GLU A 24 -13.57 -16.74 -22.69
N MET A 25 -12.61 -15.84 -22.89
CA MET A 25 -12.78 -14.61 -23.69
C MET A 25 -13.13 -14.86 -25.15
N GLY A 26 -12.84 -16.05 -25.68
CA GLY A 26 -13.19 -16.46 -27.04
C GLY A 26 -14.66 -16.88 -27.21
N THR A 27 -15.46 -16.89 -26.16
CA THR A 27 -16.87 -17.28 -26.19
C THR A 27 -17.81 -16.09 -25.95
N ALA A 28 -19.02 -16.13 -26.51
CA ALA A 28 -19.99 -15.07 -26.30
C ALA A 28 -20.40 -14.90 -24.82
N GLN A 29 -20.41 -16.01 -24.07
CA GLN A 29 -20.74 -16.01 -22.64
C GLN A 29 -19.58 -15.57 -21.75
N GLY A 30 -18.35 -15.87 -22.16
CA GLY A 30 -17.15 -15.58 -21.39
C GLY A 30 -16.46 -14.26 -21.77
N PHE A 31 -16.88 -13.65 -22.89
CA PHE A 31 -16.34 -12.36 -23.31
C PHE A 31 -16.60 -11.28 -22.24
N ARG A 32 -15.57 -10.54 -21.91
CA ARG A 32 -15.59 -9.46 -20.92
C ARG A 32 -15.09 -8.18 -21.56
N GLY A 33 -15.96 -7.21 -21.68
CA GLY A 33 -15.60 -5.84 -22.06
C GLY A 33 -15.02 -5.05 -20.89
N TYR A 34 -15.37 -3.76 -20.78
CA TYR A 34 -15.00 -2.97 -19.61
C TYR A 34 -15.59 -3.61 -18.34
N GLY A 35 -14.71 -3.90 -17.37
CA GLY A 35 -15.13 -4.39 -16.06
C GLY A 35 -15.74 -3.30 -15.18
N PRO A 36 -16.30 -3.68 -14.02
CA PRO A 36 -16.67 -2.72 -12.99
C PRO A 36 -15.46 -1.89 -12.55
N GLU A 37 -15.66 -0.60 -12.27
CA GLU A 37 -14.57 0.33 -11.89
C GLU A 37 -13.75 -0.14 -10.67
N GLN A 38 -14.40 -0.79 -9.72
CA GLN A 38 -13.74 -1.38 -8.54
C GLN A 38 -13.10 -2.75 -8.80
N GLY A 39 -13.26 -3.31 -9.99
CA GLY A 39 -12.90 -4.68 -10.31
C GLY A 39 -14.04 -5.68 -10.14
N TYR A 40 -13.87 -6.88 -10.69
CA TYR A 40 -14.90 -7.91 -10.67
C TYR A 40 -15.22 -8.38 -9.24
N GLU A 41 -16.50 -8.59 -8.96
CA GLU A 41 -17.01 -8.97 -7.65
C GLU A 41 -16.38 -10.28 -7.15
N PHE A 42 -16.29 -11.31 -8.01
CA PHE A 42 -15.69 -12.59 -7.63
C PHE A 42 -14.25 -12.46 -7.09
N LEU A 43 -13.48 -11.50 -7.64
CA LEU A 43 -12.11 -11.26 -7.18
C LEU A 43 -12.11 -10.50 -5.84
N ARG A 44 -12.96 -9.49 -5.71
CA ARG A 44 -13.10 -8.73 -4.45
C ARG A 44 -13.62 -9.61 -3.31
N GLU A 45 -14.54 -10.54 -3.58
CA GLU A 45 -15.00 -11.56 -2.63
C GLU A 45 -13.87 -12.50 -2.22
N ALA A 46 -13.08 -12.96 -3.21
CA ALA A 46 -11.93 -13.83 -2.93
C ALA A 46 -10.88 -13.13 -2.07
N ILE A 47 -10.60 -11.85 -2.32
CA ILE A 47 -9.69 -11.01 -1.52
C ILE A 47 -10.26 -10.85 -0.11
N SER A 48 -11.51 -10.39 0.03
CA SER A 48 -12.15 -10.22 1.33
C SER A 48 -12.08 -11.49 2.18
N LYS A 49 -12.37 -12.64 1.57
CA LYS A 49 -12.38 -13.93 2.25
C LYS A 49 -10.99 -14.43 2.64
N ASN A 50 -10.04 -14.40 1.69
CA ASN A 50 -8.77 -15.10 1.86
C ASN A 50 -7.69 -14.21 2.48
N ASP A 51 -7.68 -12.91 2.17
CA ASP A 51 -6.62 -12.01 2.63
C ASP A 51 -6.99 -11.34 3.97
N TYR A 52 -8.30 -11.19 4.26
CA TYR A 52 -8.77 -10.49 5.47
C TYR A 52 -9.54 -11.40 6.43
N LYS A 53 -10.65 -12.00 5.99
CA LYS A 53 -11.50 -12.82 6.89
C LYS A 53 -10.75 -14.02 7.47
N ALA A 54 -9.84 -14.62 6.71
CA ALA A 54 -8.96 -15.68 7.19
C ALA A 54 -8.04 -15.23 8.35
N ARG A 55 -7.89 -13.92 8.55
CA ARG A 55 -7.14 -13.28 9.66
C ARG A 55 -8.05 -12.61 10.69
N ASN A 56 -9.34 -12.92 10.67
CA ASN A 56 -10.35 -12.28 11.53
C ASN A 56 -10.51 -10.76 11.32
N ILE A 57 -10.27 -10.29 10.10
CA ILE A 57 -10.47 -8.90 9.70
C ILE A 57 -11.70 -8.85 8.78
N GLU A 58 -12.66 -8.00 9.11
CA GLU A 58 -13.84 -7.76 8.26
C GLU A 58 -13.56 -6.59 7.33
N ILE A 59 -13.45 -6.87 6.03
CA ILE A 59 -13.38 -5.89 4.92
C ILE A 59 -14.47 -6.25 3.93
N ALA A 60 -15.38 -5.32 3.68
CA ALA A 60 -16.45 -5.53 2.71
C ALA A 60 -15.92 -5.44 1.27
N THR A 61 -16.60 -6.08 0.33
CA THR A 61 -16.17 -6.11 -1.07
C THR A 61 -16.17 -4.73 -1.73
N ASP A 62 -17.00 -3.81 -1.27
CA ASP A 62 -17.07 -2.43 -1.75
C ASP A 62 -16.04 -1.48 -1.11
N GLU A 63 -15.19 -2.01 -0.21
CA GLU A 63 -14.00 -1.33 0.32
C GLU A 63 -12.72 -1.70 -0.46
N ILE A 64 -12.83 -2.63 -1.42
CA ILE A 64 -11.70 -3.16 -2.20
C ILE A 64 -11.75 -2.62 -3.63
N PHE A 65 -10.64 -2.06 -4.08
CA PHE A 65 -10.45 -1.49 -5.42
C PHE A 65 -9.32 -2.22 -6.12
N VAL A 66 -9.65 -3.05 -7.11
CA VAL A 66 -8.67 -3.81 -7.89
C VAL A 66 -7.94 -2.89 -8.86
N SER A 67 -6.64 -3.07 -9.00
CA SER A 67 -5.75 -2.24 -9.80
C SER A 67 -4.72 -3.05 -10.57
N ASP A 68 -3.86 -2.36 -11.29
CA ASP A 68 -2.71 -2.93 -11.98
C ASP A 68 -1.43 -2.96 -11.12
N GLY A 69 -1.54 -2.70 -9.82
CA GLY A 69 -0.47 -2.85 -8.84
C GLY A 69 -0.21 -1.62 -7.98
N SER A 70 0.33 -1.82 -6.78
CA SER A 70 0.49 -0.77 -5.76
C SER A 70 1.35 0.41 -6.21
N LYS A 71 2.23 0.28 -7.21
CA LYS A 71 2.95 1.42 -7.78
C LYS A 71 2.00 2.45 -8.40
N CYS A 72 1.06 2.00 -9.21
CA CYS A 72 0.05 2.86 -9.83
C CYS A 72 -0.90 3.40 -8.77
N ASP A 73 -1.27 2.58 -7.80
CA ASP A 73 -2.11 2.99 -6.68
C ASP A 73 -1.47 4.12 -5.87
N CYS A 74 -0.19 3.99 -5.51
CA CYS A 74 0.57 5.05 -4.84
C CYS A 74 0.68 6.34 -5.66
N GLY A 75 0.71 6.22 -7.00
CA GLY A 75 0.71 7.36 -7.91
C GLY A 75 -0.64 8.07 -7.98
N ASN A 76 -1.72 7.29 -8.10
CA ASN A 76 -3.06 7.81 -8.31
C ASN A 76 -3.72 8.29 -7.02
N ILE A 77 -3.43 7.66 -5.88
CA ILE A 77 -4.06 8.01 -4.60
C ILE A 77 -3.82 9.46 -4.17
N VAL A 78 -2.74 10.07 -4.65
CA VAL A 78 -2.43 11.46 -4.31
C VAL A 78 -3.50 12.44 -4.83
N ASP A 79 -4.26 12.06 -5.87
CA ASP A 79 -5.26 12.94 -6.47
C ASP A 79 -6.49 13.17 -5.57
N ILE A 80 -6.76 12.26 -4.63
CA ILE A 80 -7.85 12.43 -3.67
C ILE A 80 -7.48 13.35 -2.48
N PHE A 81 -6.21 13.73 -2.34
CA PHE A 81 -5.74 14.55 -1.22
C PHE A 81 -5.45 16.00 -1.64
N GLY A 82 -5.59 16.92 -0.71
CA GLY A 82 -5.23 18.34 -0.90
C GLY A 82 -3.74 18.54 -1.21
N LYS A 83 -3.40 19.55 -2.01
CA LYS A 83 -1.99 19.84 -2.41
C LYS A 83 -1.12 20.41 -1.28
N ASP A 84 -1.74 20.89 -0.20
CA ASP A 84 -1.03 21.48 0.93
C ASP A 84 -0.72 20.49 2.05
N ASN A 85 -1.03 19.20 1.84
CA ASN A 85 -0.75 18.17 2.82
C ASN A 85 0.76 17.99 3.01
N LYS A 86 1.16 17.93 4.27
CA LYS A 86 2.52 17.59 4.69
C LYS A 86 2.67 16.06 4.71
N VAL A 87 3.72 15.57 4.08
CA VAL A 87 3.91 14.13 3.84
C VAL A 87 5.12 13.64 4.59
N ALA A 88 4.99 12.53 5.33
CA ALA A 88 6.11 11.83 5.94
C ALA A 88 6.42 10.55 5.15
N ILE A 89 7.71 10.31 4.93
CA ILE A 89 8.25 9.09 4.31
C ILE A 89 9.43 8.58 5.12
N THR A 90 9.66 7.29 5.13
CA THR A 90 10.91 6.73 5.67
C THR A 90 12.08 7.05 4.73
N ASP A 91 13.30 7.09 5.26
CA ASP A 91 14.53 7.32 4.48
C ASP A 91 15.64 6.39 4.97
N PRO A 92 16.14 5.46 4.11
CA PRO A 92 15.72 5.21 2.72
C PRO A 92 14.34 4.58 2.56
N VAL A 93 13.73 4.80 1.39
CA VAL A 93 12.40 4.30 1.06
C VAL A 93 12.29 3.91 -0.42
N TYR A 94 11.23 3.21 -0.77
CA TYR A 94 10.86 3.01 -2.17
C TYR A 94 10.59 4.38 -2.84
N PRO A 95 11.36 4.75 -3.89
CA PRO A 95 11.36 6.11 -4.42
C PRO A 95 9.99 6.65 -4.85
N VAL A 96 9.06 5.75 -5.22
CA VAL A 96 7.74 6.12 -5.74
C VAL A 96 6.97 7.04 -4.79
N TYR A 97 7.08 6.87 -3.48
CA TYR A 97 6.37 7.73 -2.52
C TYR A 97 6.85 9.18 -2.57
N LEU A 98 8.15 9.39 -2.77
CA LEU A 98 8.70 10.73 -2.98
C LEU A 98 8.35 11.24 -4.38
N ASP A 99 8.65 10.44 -5.41
CA ASP A 99 8.51 10.83 -6.82
C ASP A 99 7.07 11.27 -7.15
N THR A 100 6.06 10.53 -6.69
CA THR A 100 4.65 10.88 -6.95
C THR A 100 4.23 12.17 -6.28
N ASN A 101 4.72 12.45 -5.08
CA ASN A 101 4.46 13.74 -4.40
C ASN A 101 5.19 14.90 -5.08
N VAL A 102 6.41 14.68 -5.58
CA VAL A 102 7.15 15.68 -6.36
C VAL A 102 6.44 15.97 -7.69
N MET A 103 6.08 14.93 -8.44
CA MET A 103 5.39 15.04 -9.73
C MET A 103 4.04 15.73 -9.63
N SER A 104 3.31 15.51 -8.54
CA SER A 104 2.02 16.15 -8.27
C SER A 104 2.14 17.56 -7.68
N GLY A 105 3.37 18.10 -7.49
CA GLY A 105 3.61 19.43 -6.96
C GLY A 105 3.34 19.59 -5.46
N ARG A 106 3.44 18.50 -4.68
CA ARG A 106 3.16 18.47 -3.23
C ARG A 106 4.39 18.63 -2.36
N SER A 107 5.58 18.54 -2.94
CA SER A 107 6.86 18.47 -2.22
C SER A 107 7.36 19.81 -1.70
N GLY A 108 6.86 20.94 -2.19
CA GLY A 108 7.45 22.24 -1.94
C GLY A 108 8.76 22.44 -2.70
N LYS A 109 9.58 23.38 -2.26
CA LYS A 109 10.88 23.69 -2.91
C LYS A 109 11.92 22.64 -2.51
N TYR A 110 12.81 22.33 -3.45
CA TYR A 110 13.98 21.48 -3.20
C TYR A 110 15.11 22.32 -2.61
N ASN A 111 15.66 21.87 -1.48
CA ASN A 111 16.85 22.43 -0.86
C ASN A 111 18.08 21.62 -1.30
N LYS A 112 19.00 22.27 -2.03
CA LYS A 112 20.21 21.63 -2.55
C LYS A 112 21.26 21.30 -1.49
N GLU A 113 21.26 22.02 -0.37
CA GLU A 113 22.25 21.83 0.70
C GLU A 113 21.92 20.60 1.55
N THR A 114 20.64 20.39 1.83
CA THR A 114 20.14 19.25 2.62
C THR A 114 19.65 18.08 1.76
N GLU A 115 19.57 18.27 0.44
CA GLU A 115 19.02 17.29 -0.53
C GLU A 115 17.59 16.86 -0.19
N THR A 116 16.78 17.77 0.39
CA THR A 116 15.41 17.50 0.85
C THR A 116 14.38 18.44 0.22
N TYR A 117 13.13 18.05 0.27
CA TYR A 117 11.98 18.87 -0.12
C TYR A 117 11.29 19.47 1.11
N GLU A 118 10.92 20.74 1.03
CA GLU A 118 10.38 21.55 2.13
C GLU A 118 9.13 20.95 2.80
N LYS A 119 8.23 20.33 2.04
CA LYS A 119 6.97 19.76 2.55
C LYS A 119 7.04 18.26 2.84
N ILE A 120 8.22 17.64 2.71
CA ILE A 120 8.45 16.24 2.99
C ILE A 120 9.19 16.10 4.32
N VAL A 121 8.63 15.33 5.23
CA VAL A 121 9.25 14.94 6.49
C VAL A 121 9.93 13.59 6.29
N TYR A 122 11.26 13.59 6.36
CA TYR A 122 12.06 12.38 6.23
C TYR A 122 12.23 11.73 7.59
N LEU A 123 11.90 10.45 7.68
CA LEU A 123 11.98 9.64 8.88
C LEU A 123 13.15 8.65 8.71
N PRO A 124 14.32 8.92 9.32
CA PRO A 124 15.49 8.07 9.13
C PRO A 124 15.22 6.63 9.56
N VAL A 125 15.69 5.68 8.74
CA VAL A 125 15.71 4.24 9.03
C VAL A 125 17.12 3.74 8.79
N THR A 126 17.95 3.84 9.83
CA THR A 126 19.37 3.61 9.83
C THR A 126 19.76 2.50 10.81
N ALA A 127 21.02 2.09 10.81
CA ALA A 127 21.52 1.08 11.75
C ALA A 127 21.42 1.54 13.22
N GLU A 128 21.49 2.85 13.47
CA GLU A 128 21.41 3.43 14.82
C GLU A 128 20.03 3.30 15.45
N ASN A 129 18.98 3.15 14.64
CA ASN A 129 17.59 2.95 15.12
C ASN A 129 17.02 1.59 14.69
N ASP A 130 17.88 0.59 14.46
CA ASP A 130 17.48 -0.75 14.01
C ASP A 130 16.61 -0.74 12.74
N PHE A 131 16.82 0.26 11.88
CA PHE A 131 16.02 0.52 10.67
C PHE A 131 14.52 0.68 10.92
N LYS A 132 14.14 1.17 12.10
CA LYS A 132 12.76 1.44 12.50
C LYS A 132 12.54 2.94 12.61
N PRO A 133 11.54 3.51 11.91
CA PRO A 133 11.32 4.94 11.95
C PRO A 133 10.71 5.37 13.30
N GLU A 134 11.18 6.52 13.80
CA GLU A 134 10.52 7.23 14.89
C GLU A 134 9.28 7.96 14.39
N LEU A 135 8.33 8.21 15.30
CA LEU A 135 7.17 9.04 15.01
C LEU A 135 7.60 10.46 14.61
N PRO A 136 6.89 11.11 13.67
CA PRO A 136 7.21 12.50 13.32
C PRO A 136 7.14 13.42 14.54
N LYS A 137 8.14 14.33 14.68
CA LYS A 137 8.19 15.34 15.76
C LYS A 137 7.21 16.49 15.57
N GLU A 138 6.60 16.57 14.40
CA GLU A 138 5.62 17.59 14.02
C GLU A 138 4.39 16.91 13.39
N ARG A 139 3.29 17.62 13.31
CA ARG A 139 2.09 17.12 12.66
C ARG A 139 2.32 16.95 11.16
N VAL A 140 1.98 15.81 10.62
CA VAL A 140 1.94 15.50 9.19
C VAL A 140 0.52 15.04 8.80
N ASP A 141 0.17 15.19 7.54
CA ASP A 141 -1.16 14.84 7.05
C ASP A 141 -1.18 13.42 6.47
N LEU A 142 -0.15 13.04 5.73
CA LEU A 142 0.00 11.74 5.09
C LEU A 142 1.29 11.07 5.54
N ILE A 143 1.23 9.78 5.82
CA ILE A 143 2.37 8.98 6.28
C ILE A 143 2.48 7.75 5.40
N TYR A 144 3.55 7.64 4.60
CA TYR A 144 3.83 6.41 3.87
C TYR A 144 4.62 5.46 4.76
N LEU A 145 4.09 4.25 4.96
CA LEU A 145 4.75 3.15 5.63
C LEU A 145 4.77 1.94 4.71
N CYS A 146 5.93 1.34 4.53
CA CYS A 146 6.10 0.10 3.77
C CYS A 146 6.76 -0.94 4.66
N PHE A 147 6.01 -1.97 5.06
CA PHE A 147 6.57 -3.04 5.88
C PHE A 147 5.99 -4.41 5.45
N PRO A 148 6.87 -5.38 5.20
CA PRO A 148 8.34 -5.31 5.19
C PRO A 148 8.87 -4.20 4.29
N ASN A 149 9.88 -3.45 4.79
CA ASN A 149 10.35 -2.23 4.11
C ASN A 149 11.18 -2.53 2.86
N ASN A 150 10.99 -1.74 1.84
CA ASN A 150 11.89 -1.64 0.71
C ASN A 150 12.67 -0.31 0.81
N PRO A 151 14.01 -0.31 1.02
CA PRO A 151 14.94 -1.41 0.70
C PRO A 151 15.48 -2.24 1.88
N THR A 152 15.16 -1.93 3.13
CA THR A 152 15.86 -2.49 4.30
C THR A 152 15.45 -3.91 4.67
N GLY A 153 14.22 -4.32 4.30
CA GLY A 153 13.64 -5.62 4.68
C GLY A 153 13.11 -5.67 6.12
N THR A 154 13.22 -4.58 6.87
CA THR A 154 12.76 -4.48 8.25
C THR A 154 11.25 -4.57 8.35
N VAL A 155 10.76 -5.10 9.46
CA VAL A 155 9.34 -5.19 9.80
C VAL A 155 9.04 -4.36 11.05
N LEU A 156 7.77 -4.00 11.22
CA LEU A 156 7.25 -3.47 12.48
C LEU A 156 6.33 -4.51 13.11
N ASP A 157 6.51 -4.75 14.39
CA ASP A 157 5.62 -5.61 15.15
C ASP A 157 4.28 -4.90 15.46
N LYS A 158 3.36 -5.66 16.08
CA LYS A 158 2.04 -5.14 16.44
C LYS A 158 2.12 -3.90 17.34
N THR A 159 2.99 -3.93 18.35
CA THR A 159 3.15 -2.82 19.32
C THR A 159 3.70 -1.55 18.64
N GLU A 160 4.59 -1.72 17.69
CA GLU A 160 5.14 -0.62 16.91
C GLU A 160 4.08 0.00 16.00
N LEU A 161 3.31 -0.83 15.28
CA LEU A 161 2.21 -0.34 14.44
C LEU A 161 1.09 0.32 15.24
N GLU A 162 0.80 -0.14 16.46
CA GLU A 162 -0.16 0.51 17.36
C GLU A 162 0.23 1.96 17.67
N LYS A 163 1.52 2.26 17.83
CA LYS A 163 2.00 3.64 18.03
C LYS A 163 1.71 4.52 16.81
N TRP A 164 1.88 4.00 15.59
CA TRP A 164 1.59 4.71 14.36
C TRP A 164 0.09 4.98 14.18
N VAL A 165 -0.75 3.99 14.43
CA VAL A 165 -2.22 4.15 14.39
C VAL A 165 -2.69 5.18 15.43
N LYS A 166 -2.15 5.12 16.64
CA LYS A 166 -2.44 6.10 17.69
C LYS A 166 -2.02 7.51 17.28
N TYR A 167 -0.78 7.67 16.79
CA TYR A 167 -0.30 8.96 16.28
C TYR A 167 -1.23 9.52 15.19
N ALA A 168 -1.61 8.68 14.21
CA ALA A 168 -2.46 9.09 13.11
C ALA A 168 -3.86 9.54 13.59
N LYS A 169 -4.44 8.85 14.57
CA LYS A 169 -5.73 9.25 15.19
C LYS A 169 -5.62 10.60 15.92
N GLU A 170 -4.59 10.78 16.74
CA GLU A 170 -4.37 12.01 17.52
C GLU A 170 -4.10 13.23 16.64
N ASN A 171 -3.37 13.04 15.52
CA ASN A 171 -2.96 14.11 14.61
C ASN A 171 -3.90 14.28 13.40
N LYS A 172 -4.93 13.43 13.25
CA LYS A 172 -5.83 13.38 12.08
C LYS A 172 -5.05 13.18 10.79
N SER A 173 -4.04 12.32 10.85
CA SER A 173 -3.21 11.90 9.72
C SER A 173 -3.80 10.66 9.06
N ILE A 174 -3.44 10.42 7.80
CA ILE A 174 -3.77 9.19 7.09
C ILE A 174 -2.49 8.41 6.84
N ILE A 175 -2.49 7.13 7.22
CA ILE A 175 -1.43 6.18 6.90
C ILE A 175 -1.71 5.57 5.54
N LEU A 176 -0.74 5.67 4.64
CA LEU A 176 -0.69 4.98 3.35
C LEU A 176 0.23 3.77 3.52
N TYR A 177 -0.36 2.62 3.82
CA TYR A 177 0.37 1.42 4.21
C TYR A 177 0.59 0.49 3.01
N ASP A 178 1.85 0.39 2.55
CA ASP A 178 2.21 -0.51 1.45
C ASP A 178 2.65 -1.87 1.99
N ALA A 179 1.80 -2.88 1.80
CA ALA A 179 2.00 -4.26 2.22
C ALA A 179 2.43 -5.18 1.06
N ALA A 180 3.12 -4.65 0.05
CA ALA A 180 3.50 -5.42 -1.15
C ALA A 180 4.39 -6.64 -0.84
N TYR A 181 5.06 -6.66 0.30
CA TYR A 181 5.96 -7.74 0.72
C TYR A 181 5.40 -8.61 1.87
N GLU A 182 4.13 -8.42 2.25
CA GLU A 182 3.52 -9.10 3.40
C GLU A 182 3.60 -10.63 3.34
N ALA A 183 3.57 -11.21 2.13
CA ALA A 183 3.66 -12.66 1.95
C ALA A 183 5.01 -13.26 2.37
N PHE A 184 6.03 -12.44 2.60
CA PHE A 184 7.35 -12.87 3.06
C PHE A 184 7.52 -12.77 4.58
N ILE A 185 6.52 -12.30 5.31
CA ILE A 185 6.50 -12.30 6.77
C ILE A 185 6.43 -13.75 7.25
N SER A 186 7.38 -14.13 8.11
CA SER A 186 7.48 -15.45 8.73
C SER A 186 7.34 -15.43 10.25
N GLU A 187 7.27 -14.25 10.84
CA GLU A 187 7.23 -14.03 12.28
C GLU A 187 5.78 -13.86 12.74
N GLU A 188 5.38 -14.59 13.77
CA GLU A 188 3.99 -14.63 14.26
C GLU A 188 3.49 -13.30 14.85
N ASN A 189 4.41 -12.48 15.39
CA ASN A 189 4.07 -11.19 16.00
C ASN A 189 4.06 -10.02 15.02
N VAL A 190 4.35 -10.27 13.74
CA VAL A 190 4.35 -9.24 12.68
C VAL A 190 3.04 -9.30 11.91
N PRO A 191 2.23 -8.23 11.93
CA PRO A 191 0.97 -8.19 11.20
C PRO A 191 1.16 -8.26 9.67
N HIS A 192 0.32 -9.01 8.99
CA HIS A 192 0.25 -9.07 7.53
C HIS A 192 -0.64 -7.98 6.92
N SER A 193 -1.42 -7.32 7.76
CA SER A 193 -2.27 -6.19 7.38
C SER A 193 -2.26 -5.17 8.51
N ILE A 194 -2.27 -3.89 8.15
CA ILE A 194 -2.43 -2.83 9.15
C ILE A 194 -3.76 -2.92 9.89
N TYR A 195 -4.76 -3.55 9.28
CA TYR A 195 -6.09 -3.72 9.88
C TYR A 195 -6.15 -4.79 10.98
N GLU A 196 -5.06 -5.49 11.25
CA GLU A 196 -4.90 -6.28 12.47
C GLU A 196 -4.70 -5.39 13.71
N ILE A 197 -4.43 -4.09 13.50
CA ILE A 197 -4.27 -3.10 14.55
C ILE A 197 -5.62 -2.42 14.84
N PRO A 198 -6.09 -2.44 16.10
CA PRO A 198 -7.34 -1.80 16.48
C PRO A 198 -7.36 -0.30 16.11
N GLY A 199 -8.43 0.12 15.44
CA GLY A 199 -8.62 1.51 14.99
C GLY A 199 -7.90 1.91 13.70
N ALA A 200 -7.14 1.01 13.08
CA ALA A 200 -6.45 1.29 11.83
C ALA A 200 -7.41 1.62 10.67
N LYS A 201 -8.59 1.02 10.64
CA LYS A 201 -9.61 1.31 9.62
C LYS A 201 -10.06 2.77 9.60
N GLU A 202 -9.94 3.49 10.71
CA GLU A 202 -10.31 4.89 10.79
C GLU A 202 -9.25 5.84 10.19
N VAL A 203 -8.01 5.36 10.01
CA VAL A 203 -6.85 6.21 9.69
C VAL A 203 -5.91 5.64 8.63
N ALA A 204 -6.17 4.47 8.06
CA ALA A 204 -5.26 3.84 7.11
C ALA A 204 -5.93 3.41 5.82
N ILE A 205 -5.20 3.58 4.71
CA ILE A 205 -5.43 2.99 3.39
C ILE A 205 -4.33 1.95 3.18
N GLU A 206 -4.69 0.73 2.78
CA GLU A 206 -3.72 -0.34 2.56
C GLU A 206 -3.57 -0.66 1.08
N PHE A 207 -2.33 -0.74 0.61
CA PHE A 207 -1.97 -1.17 -0.75
C PHE A 207 -1.46 -2.60 -0.73
N LYS A 208 -1.97 -3.43 -1.62
CA LYS A 208 -1.57 -4.82 -1.82
C LYS A 208 -1.15 -5.07 -3.26
N SER A 209 -0.19 -5.97 -3.46
CA SER A 209 0.33 -6.26 -4.79
C SER A 209 0.60 -7.74 -4.99
N TYR A 210 0.14 -8.28 -6.11
CA TYR A 210 0.50 -9.63 -6.55
C TYR A 210 1.84 -9.68 -7.29
N SER A 211 2.50 -8.52 -7.49
CA SER A 211 3.81 -8.46 -8.14
C SER A 211 4.85 -9.36 -7.48
N LYS A 212 4.83 -9.46 -6.13
CA LYS A 212 5.79 -10.27 -5.37
C LYS A 212 5.22 -11.64 -5.02
N THR A 213 4.01 -11.68 -4.48
CA THR A 213 3.34 -12.89 -4.01
C THR A 213 3.08 -13.90 -5.13
N ALA A 214 2.58 -13.43 -6.29
CA ALA A 214 2.26 -14.28 -7.43
C ALA A 214 3.30 -14.23 -8.57
N GLY A 215 4.35 -13.43 -8.43
CA GLY A 215 5.31 -13.20 -9.51
C GLY A 215 4.77 -12.33 -10.65
N PHE A 216 3.76 -11.51 -10.39
CA PHE A 216 3.05 -10.71 -11.39
C PHE A 216 3.72 -9.36 -11.71
N THR A 217 5.05 -9.29 -11.64
CA THR A 217 5.79 -8.06 -11.98
C THR A 217 5.53 -7.59 -13.42
N GLY A 218 5.32 -8.51 -14.35
CA GLY A 218 4.99 -8.24 -15.76
C GLY A 218 3.51 -8.40 -16.11
N VAL A 219 2.74 -9.15 -15.33
CA VAL A 219 1.29 -9.38 -15.55
C VAL A 219 0.47 -8.19 -15.08
N ARG A 220 0.86 -7.60 -13.95
CA ARG A 220 0.24 -6.44 -13.30
C ARG A 220 -1.12 -6.75 -12.65
N CYS A 221 -1.11 -6.83 -11.34
CA CYS A 221 -2.34 -6.92 -10.54
C CYS A 221 -2.03 -6.49 -9.09
N GLY A 222 -2.96 -5.76 -8.50
CA GLY A 222 -2.94 -5.33 -7.11
C GLY A 222 -4.31 -4.88 -6.69
N TYR A 223 -4.41 -4.34 -5.49
CA TYR A 223 -5.63 -3.72 -4.99
C TYR A 223 -5.35 -2.76 -3.85
N VAL A 224 -6.27 -1.85 -3.64
CA VAL A 224 -6.30 -0.91 -2.52
C VAL A 224 -7.50 -1.20 -1.65
N VAL A 225 -7.34 -1.10 -0.35
CA VAL A 225 -8.45 -1.14 0.60
C VAL A 225 -8.64 0.25 1.20
N ILE A 226 -9.85 0.78 1.07
CA ILE A 226 -10.27 2.05 1.66
C ILE A 226 -11.48 1.77 2.56
N PRO A 227 -11.28 1.63 3.88
CA PRO A 227 -12.36 1.30 4.81
C PRO A 227 -13.41 2.39 4.88
N LYS A 228 -14.66 2.01 5.07
CA LYS A 228 -15.80 2.93 5.25
C LYS A 228 -15.71 3.75 6.54
N GLU A 229 -14.96 3.27 7.50
CA GLU A 229 -14.65 3.98 8.75
C GLU A 229 -13.71 5.17 8.52
N LEU A 230 -12.89 5.15 7.49
CA LEU A 230 -12.03 6.27 7.13
C LEU A 230 -12.88 7.44 6.61
N LYS A 231 -12.88 8.54 7.35
CA LYS A 231 -13.66 9.73 7.02
C LYS A 231 -12.76 10.85 6.53
N GLY A 232 -13.02 11.33 5.32
CA GLY A 232 -12.41 12.53 4.74
C GLY A 232 -13.34 13.74 4.84
N LYS A 233 -12.77 14.94 4.78
CA LYS A 233 -13.53 16.17 4.53
C LYS A 233 -13.32 16.56 3.07
N THR A 234 -14.39 16.57 2.29
CA THR A 234 -14.37 17.26 0.99
C THR A 234 -14.33 18.76 1.24
N LYS A 235 -13.43 19.48 0.55
CA LYS A 235 -13.57 20.93 0.41
C LYS A 235 -14.75 21.13 -0.57
N SER A 236 -15.88 21.53 -0.04
CA SER A 236 -17.00 22.07 -0.84
C SER A 236 -16.61 23.39 -1.46
#